data_8dd4a494b7e1a5b63cb80b311a107422
#
_entry.id   8dd4a494b7e1a5b63cb80b311a107422
#
_cell.length_a   1.000
_cell.length_b   1.000
_cell.length_c   1.000
_cell.angle_alpha   90.00
_cell.angle_beta   90.00
_cell.angle_gamma   90.00
#
_symmetry.space_group_name_H-M   'P 1'
#
loop_
_entity.id
_entity.type
_entity.pdbx_description
1 polymer ?
#
loop_
_entity_poly.entity_id
_entity_poly.type
_entity_poly.pdbx_seq_one_letter_code
_entity_poly.pdbx_strand_id
1 'polypeptide(L)'
;KMQRKLSEYGTQLREKQKAKFIYGVLEKPFRNYYAKAERMEGMTGENLMIMLESRLDNVLFRLGWARTRREARQIVDHKHVAVNGKTVNIPSYLVKAGDKIEIKEKNKSYQRMKDVLDATAGRLVPAWLTVNQESLEATVNTLPTREQIDVPVDEMLIVELYSK
;
A
#
# COMPACT_ATOMS: atom_id res chain seq x y z
N LYS A 1 4.72 34.78 -12.88
CA LYS A 1 3.34 34.42 -12.52
C LYS A 1 3.29 34.04 -11.05
N MET A 2 2.57 34.81 -10.27
CA MET A 2 2.49 34.55 -8.83
C MET A 2 1.58 33.36 -8.54
N GLN A 3 2.08 32.42 -7.76
CA GLN A 3 1.24 31.34 -7.27
C GLN A 3 0.36 31.86 -6.14
N ARG A 4 -0.92 31.51 -6.21
CA ARG A 4 -1.83 31.82 -5.11
C ARG A 4 -1.49 30.96 -3.89
N LYS A 5 -1.46 31.59 -2.73
CA LYS A 5 -1.34 30.87 -1.48
C LYS A 5 -2.61 30.04 -1.26
N LEU A 6 -2.44 28.75 -1.00
CA LEU A 6 -3.58 27.89 -0.71
C LEU A 6 -4.23 28.29 0.60
N SER A 7 -5.57 28.21 0.64
CA SER A 7 -6.30 28.33 1.89
C SER A 7 -5.99 27.12 2.78
N GLU A 8 -6.33 27.22 4.06
CA GLU A 8 -6.21 26.09 4.97
C GLU A 8 -6.96 24.86 4.45
N TYR A 9 -8.21 25.06 4.01
CA TYR A 9 -9.02 23.99 3.40
C TYR A 9 -8.32 23.41 2.17
N GLY A 10 -7.79 24.26 1.31
CA GLY A 10 -7.10 23.83 0.09
C GLY A 10 -5.86 22.99 0.40
N THR A 11 -5.11 23.34 1.45
CA THR A 11 -3.95 22.58 1.89
C THR A 11 -4.35 21.19 2.39
N GLN A 12 -5.41 21.12 3.19
CA GLN A 12 -5.93 19.86 3.71
C GLN A 12 -6.45 18.96 2.59
N LEU A 13 -7.20 19.53 1.67
CA LEU A 13 -7.71 18.80 0.51
C LEU A 13 -6.58 18.25 -0.35
N ARG A 14 -5.55 19.04 -0.56
CA ARG A 14 -4.37 18.63 -1.33
C ARG A 14 -3.69 17.40 -0.72
N GLU A 15 -3.53 17.36 0.61
CA GLU A 15 -2.92 16.22 1.28
C GLU A 15 -3.78 14.97 1.11
N LYS A 16 -5.10 15.09 1.23
CA LYS A 16 -6.00 13.96 0.99
C LYS A 16 -5.87 13.43 -0.44
N GLN A 17 -5.89 14.33 -1.42
CA GLN A 17 -5.78 13.94 -2.82
C GLN A 17 -4.42 13.28 -3.11
N LYS A 18 -3.36 13.79 -2.48
CA LYS A 18 -2.03 13.21 -2.61
C LYS A 18 -1.99 11.76 -2.10
N ALA A 19 -2.55 11.50 -0.92
CA ALA A 19 -2.62 10.15 -0.37
C ALA A 19 -3.43 9.22 -1.26
N LYS A 20 -4.59 9.66 -1.73
CA LYS A 20 -5.42 8.89 -2.64
C LYS A 20 -4.67 8.54 -3.92
N PHE A 21 -3.96 9.51 -4.48
CA PHE A 21 -3.20 9.32 -5.72
C PHE A 21 -2.07 8.30 -5.52
N ILE A 22 -1.31 8.44 -4.45
CA ILE A 22 -0.16 7.56 -4.18
C ILE A 22 -0.61 6.09 -4.06
N TYR A 23 -1.67 5.83 -3.31
CA TYR A 23 -2.13 4.47 -3.09
C TYR A 23 -3.15 3.99 -4.13
N GLY A 24 -3.59 4.86 -5.03
CA GLY A 24 -4.56 4.51 -6.06
C GLY A 24 -5.95 4.21 -5.50
N VAL A 25 -6.37 4.94 -4.47
CA VAL A 25 -7.65 4.72 -3.79
C VAL A 25 -8.63 5.81 -4.17
N LEU A 26 -9.86 5.42 -4.53
CA LEU A 26 -10.92 6.35 -4.89
C LEU A 26 -11.57 6.95 -3.63
N GLU A 27 -12.39 8.00 -3.84
CA GLU A 27 -12.97 8.81 -2.77
C GLU A 27 -13.77 7.98 -1.76
N LYS A 28 -14.69 7.14 -2.24
CA LYS A 28 -15.56 6.37 -1.35
C LYS A 28 -14.78 5.35 -0.50
N PRO A 29 -13.93 4.50 -1.09
CA PRO A 29 -13.08 3.61 -0.30
C PRO A 29 -12.18 4.37 0.67
N PHE A 30 -11.65 5.52 0.27
CA PHE A 30 -10.79 6.32 1.15
C PHE A 30 -11.55 6.79 2.39
N ARG A 31 -12.77 7.29 2.20
CA ARG A 31 -13.62 7.69 3.33
C ARG A 31 -13.91 6.51 4.26
N ASN A 32 -14.11 5.33 3.69
CA ASN A 32 -14.34 4.13 4.48
C ASN A 32 -13.11 3.78 5.32
N TYR A 33 -11.91 3.92 4.77
CA TYR A 33 -10.67 3.74 5.53
C TYR A 33 -10.58 4.73 6.68
N TYR A 34 -10.90 5.99 6.40
CA TYR A 34 -10.87 7.02 7.44
C TYR A 34 -11.85 6.68 8.57
N ALA A 35 -13.07 6.29 8.22
CA ALA A 35 -14.10 5.94 9.21
C ALA A 35 -13.64 4.77 10.10
N LYS A 36 -13.00 3.76 9.53
CA LYS A 36 -12.44 2.65 10.28
C LYS A 36 -11.27 3.10 11.18
N ALA A 37 -10.38 3.91 10.63
CA ALA A 37 -9.22 4.42 11.35
C ALA A 37 -9.64 5.21 12.60
N GLU A 38 -10.71 5.97 12.49
CA GLU A 38 -11.25 6.78 13.57
C GLU A 38 -11.78 5.92 14.72
N ARG A 39 -12.30 4.74 14.43
CA ARG A 39 -12.84 3.81 15.44
C ARG A 39 -11.76 2.96 16.12
N MET A 40 -10.58 2.89 15.52
CA MET A 40 -9.48 2.10 16.06
C MET A 40 -8.80 2.85 17.20
N GLU A 41 -8.18 2.09 18.10
CA GLU A 41 -7.34 2.69 19.12
C GLU A 41 -6.11 3.35 18.51
N GLY A 42 -5.67 4.44 19.14
CA GLY A 42 -4.51 5.18 18.69
C GLY A 42 -4.88 6.39 17.85
N MET A 43 -3.89 6.94 17.17
CA MET A 43 -4.07 8.17 16.38
C MET A 43 -4.71 7.84 15.03
N THR A 44 -5.81 8.53 14.74
CA THR A 44 -6.59 8.30 13.52
C THR A 44 -5.73 8.41 12.26
N GLY A 45 -4.90 9.45 12.17
CA GLY A 45 -4.06 9.65 10.99
C GLY A 45 -3.06 8.52 10.79
N GLU A 46 -2.41 8.08 11.86
CA GLU A 46 -1.48 6.96 11.77
C GLU A 46 -2.20 5.67 11.38
N ASN A 47 -3.36 5.42 11.99
CA ASN A 47 -4.19 4.24 11.65
C ASN A 47 -4.55 4.24 10.17
N LEU A 48 -4.94 5.41 9.64
CA LEU A 48 -5.26 5.55 8.22
C LEU A 48 -4.07 5.17 7.34
N MET A 49 -2.89 5.71 7.64
CA MET A 49 -1.69 5.44 6.84
C MET A 49 -1.28 3.97 6.93
N ILE A 50 -1.38 3.35 8.10
CA ILE A 50 -1.06 1.94 8.27
C ILE A 50 -2.03 1.07 7.48
N MET A 51 -3.32 1.41 7.46
CA MET A 51 -4.30 0.66 6.66
C MET A 51 -4.00 0.76 5.16
N LEU A 52 -3.70 1.95 4.67
CA LEU A 52 -3.34 2.13 3.26
C LEU A 52 -2.08 1.35 2.89
N GLU A 53 -1.09 1.37 3.76
CA GLU A 53 0.16 0.65 3.54
C GLU A 53 -0.02 -0.87 3.61
N SER A 54 -1.02 -1.34 4.33
CA SER A 54 -1.31 -2.77 4.52
C SER A 54 -2.09 -3.41 3.35
N ARG A 55 -2.48 -2.64 2.35
CA ARG A 55 -3.17 -3.17 1.18
C ARG A 55 -2.25 -4.15 0.43
N LEU A 56 -2.84 -5.23 -0.06
CA LEU A 56 -2.07 -6.26 -0.77
C LEU A 56 -1.36 -5.70 -2.00
N ASP A 57 -2.02 -4.82 -2.77
CA ASP A 57 -1.39 -4.19 -3.93
C ASP A 57 -0.15 -3.37 -3.53
N ASN A 58 -0.25 -2.62 -2.44
CA ASN A 58 0.87 -1.86 -1.92
C ASN A 58 2.00 -2.78 -1.44
N VAL A 59 1.66 -3.89 -0.78
CA VAL A 59 2.65 -4.85 -0.29
C VAL A 59 3.45 -5.45 -1.45
N LEU A 60 2.77 -5.84 -2.53
CA LEU A 60 3.47 -6.33 -3.72
C LEU A 60 4.44 -5.30 -4.28
N PHE A 61 4.00 -4.05 -4.34
CA PHE A 61 4.86 -2.95 -4.78
C PHE A 61 6.09 -2.82 -3.86
N ARG A 62 5.89 -2.85 -2.55
CA ARG A 62 6.98 -2.75 -1.57
C ARG A 62 7.96 -3.92 -1.66
N LEU A 63 7.47 -5.11 -2.00
CA LEU A 63 8.30 -6.30 -2.18
C LEU A 63 9.14 -6.27 -3.46
N GLY A 64 8.87 -5.34 -4.36
CA GLY A 64 9.52 -5.30 -5.66
C GLY A 64 8.92 -6.27 -6.66
N TRP A 65 7.75 -6.81 -6.40
CA TRP A 65 7.05 -7.74 -7.29
C TRP A 65 6.19 -7.02 -8.32
N ALA A 66 6.18 -5.72 -8.28
CA ALA A 66 5.54 -4.85 -9.25
C ALA A 66 6.32 -3.55 -9.32
N ARG A 67 6.36 -2.94 -10.51
CA ARG A 67 7.07 -1.66 -10.72
C ARG A 67 6.29 -0.50 -10.14
N THR A 68 4.96 -0.60 -10.18
CA THR A 68 4.03 0.43 -9.70
C THR A 68 2.91 -0.24 -8.91
N ARG A 69 2.18 0.55 -8.13
CA ARG A 69 1.00 0.04 -7.43
C ARG A 69 -0.10 -0.38 -8.40
N ARG A 70 -0.21 0.29 -9.55
CA ARG A 70 -1.16 -0.09 -10.60
C ARG A 70 -0.83 -1.48 -11.17
N GLU A 71 0.42 -1.75 -11.43
CA GLU A 71 0.86 -3.08 -11.88
C GLU A 71 0.58 -4.13 -10.82
N ALA A 72 0.86 -3.81 -9.55
CA ALA A 72 0.57 -4.71 -8.43
C ALA A 72 -0.92 -5.06 -8.38
N ARG A 73 -1.78 -4.07 -8.55
CA ARG A 73 -3.23 -4.26 -8.58
C ARG A 73 -3.63 -5.25 -9.67
N GLN A 74 -3.06 -5.12 -10.86
CA GLN A 74 -3.35 -6.02 -11.98
C GLN A 74 -2.88 -7.45 -11.66
N ILE A 75 -1.71 -7.60 -11.06
CA ILE A 75 -1.17 -8.92 -10.69
C ILE A 75 -2.10 -9.61 -9.71
N VAL A 76 -2.61 -8.88 -8.71
CA VAL A 76 -3.56 -9.43 -7.75
C VAL A 76 -4.89 -9.77 -8.42
N ASP A 77 -5.43 -8.85 -9.22
CA ASP A 77 -6.71 -9.05 -9.94
C ASP A 77 -6.67 -10.31 -10.81
N HIS A 78 -5.53 -10.58 -11.45
CA HIS A 78 -5.37 -11.71 -12.35
C HIS A 78 -5.06 -13.02 -11.61
N LYS A 79 -5.21 -13.04 -10.28
CA LYS A 79 -5.11 -14.26 -9.46
C LYS A 79 -3.72 -14.88 -9.44
N HIS A 80 -2.68 -14.05 -9.52
CA HIS A 80 -1.29 -14.53 -9.48
C HIS A 80 -0.73 -14.64 -8.06
N VAL A 81 -1.50 -14.23 -7.05
CA VAL A 81 -1.02 -14.10 -5.66
C VAL A 81 -1.81 -14.99 -4.73
N ALA A 82 -1.12 -15.62 -3.79
CA ALA A 82 -1.75 -16.34 -2.70
C ALA A 82 -1.32 -15.74 -1.36
N VAL A 83 -2.23 -15.74 -0.40
CA VAL A 83 -1.96 -15.34 0.97
C VAL A 83 -2.31 -16.54 1.85
N ASN A 84 -1.33 -16.99 2.64
CA ASN A 84 -1.48 -18.17 3.50
C ASN A 84 -1.99 -19.40 2.72
N GLY A 85 -1.50 -19.57 1.49
CA GLY A 85 -1.83 -20.71 0.64
C GLY A 85 -3.13 -20.59 -0.14
N LYS A 86 -3.87 -19.50 0.00
CA LYS A 86 -5.14 -19.29 -0.70
C LYS A 86 -5.02 -18.16 -1.71
N THR A 87 -5.55 -18.36 -2.91
CA THR A 87 -5.56 -17.30 -3.91
C THR A 87 -6.39 -16.13 -3.44
N VAL A 88 -5.81 -14.93 -3.50
CA VAL A 88 -6.50 -13.68 -3.20
C VAL A 88 -6.47 -12.81 -4.45
N ASN A 89 -7.64 -12.39 -4.91
CA ASN A 89 -7.76 -11.55 -6.11
C ASN A 89 -8.32 -10.16 -5.79
N ILE A 90 -8.24 -9.74 -4.54
CA ILE A 90 -8.73 -8.44 -4.09
C ILE A 90 -7.53 -7.56 -3.74
N PRO A 91 -7.21 -6.54 -4.57
CA PRO A 91 -6.06 -5.66 -4.30
C PRO A 91 -6.13 -4.92 -2.97
N SER A 92 -7.34 -4.63 -2.51
CA SER A 92 -7.56 -3.93 -1.25
C SER A 92 -7.52 -4.84 -0.02
N TYR A 93 -7.26 -6.13 -0.19
CA TYR A 93 -7.10 -7.04 0.94
C TYR A 93 -6.05 -6.47 1.91
N LEU A 94 -6.37 -6.41 3.19
CA LEU A 94 -5.47 -5.90 4.21
C LEU A 94 -4.70 -7.05 4.85
N VAL A 95 -3.39 -7.04 4.66
CA VAL A 95 -2.52 -8.07 5.24
C VAL A 95 -2.41 -7.88 6.76
N LYS A 96 -2.05 -8.95 7.44
CA LYS A 96 -1.88 -8.98 8.90
C LYS A 96 -0.49 -9.51 9.24
N ALA A 97 -0.03 -9.20 10.44
CA ALA A 97 1.22 -9.76 10.94
C ALA A 97 1.17 -11.28 10.87
N GLY A 98 2.23 -11.89 10.36
CA GLY A 98 2.33 -13.33 10.19
C GLY A 98 1.82 -13.86 8.85
N ASP A 99 1.17 -13.04 8.03
CA ASP A 99 0.69 -13.48 6.71
C ASP A 99 1.87 -13.83 5.81
N LYS A 100 1.73 -14.96 5.09
CA LYS A 100 2.67 -15.38 4.05
C LYS A 100 2.07 -15.04 2.69
N ILE A 101 2.83 -14.27 1.91
CA ILE A 101 2.41 -13.80 0.60
C ILE A 101 3.33 -14.44 -0.43
N GLU A 102 2.76 -14.99 -1.50
CA GLU A 102 3.57 -15.61 -2.54
C GLU A 102 2.97 -15.39 -3.92
N ILE A 103 3.84 -15.42 -4.91
CA ILE A 103 3.42 -15.55 -6.31
C ILE A 103 3.13 -17.03 -6.53
N LYS A 104 2.00 -17.34 -7.13
CA LYS A 104 1.60 -18.74 -7.35
C LYS A 104 2.61 -19.46 -8.24
N GLU A 105 2.88 -20.72 -7.95
CA GLU A 105 3.91 -21.52 -8.59
C GLU A 105 3.89 -21.44 -10.11
N LYS A 106 2.72 -21.57 -10.70
CA LYS A 106 2.56 -21.52 -12.16
C LYS A 106 2.92 -20.18 -12.80
N ASN A 107 3.05 -19.12 -11.97
CA ASN A 107 3.35 -17.76 -12.45
C ASN A 107 4.77 -17.32 -12.14
N LYS A 108 5.53 -18.11 -11.34
CA LYS A 108 6.87 -17.71 -10.89
C LYS A 108 7.86 -17.62 -12.05
N SER A 109 7.75 -18.46 -13.05
CA SER A 109 8.63 -18.48 -14.22
C SER A 109 8.13 -17.61 -15.37
N TYR A 110 7.05 -16.89 -15.16
CA TYR A 110 6.46 -16.04 -16.16
C TYR A 110 7.42 -14.92 -16.56
N GLN A 111 7.61 -14.69 -17.86
CA GLN A 111 8.58 -13.71 -18.34
C GLN A 111 8.34 -12.32 -17.75
N ARG A 112 7.09 -11.93 -17.60
CA ARG A 112 6.74 -10.65 -16.99
C ARG A 112 7.29 -10.51 -15.56
N MET A 113 7.26 -11.59 -14.76
CA MET A 113 7.82 -11.55 -13.41
C MET A 113 9.33 -11.37 -13.44
N LYS A 114 10.00 -12.02 -14.36
CA LYS A 114 11.46 -11.86 -14.53
C LYS A 114 11.81 -10.42 -14.89
N ASP A 115 11.06 -9.83 -15.81
CA ASP A 115 11.25 -8.44 -16.23
C ASP A 115 11.00 -7.47 -15.08
N VAL A 116 9.96 -7.71 -14.29
CA VAL A 116 9.65 -6.90 -13.12
C VAL A 116 10.76 -6.98 -12.08
N LEU A 117 11.24 -8.18 -11.77
CA LEU A 117 12.30 -8.36 -10.78
C LEU A 117 13.59 -7.69 -11.21
N ASP A 118 13.93 -7.75 -12.50
CA ASP A 118 15.08 -7.03 -13.04
C ASP A 118 14.92 -5.52 -12.87
N ALA A 119 13.74 -5.00 -13.15
CA ALA A 119 13.45 -3.57 -13.06
C ALA A 119 13.46 -3.05 -11.62
N THR A 120 13.16 -3.91 -10.63
CA THR A 120 13.05 -3.51 -9.24
C THR A 120 14.23 -3.98 -8.38
N ALA A 121 15.25 -4.57 -8.98
CA ALA A 121 16.37 -5.22 -8.26
C ALA A 121 17.08 -4.31 -7.26
N GLY A 122 17.15 -3.00 -7.53
CA GLY A 122 17.80 -2.05 -6.63
C GLY A 122 16.91 -1.47 -5.54
N ARG A 123 15.66 -1.88 -5.51
CA ARG A 123 14.69 -1.32 -4.56
C ARG A 123 14.85 -1.97 -3.19
N LEU A 124 14.86 -1.13 -2.15
CA LEU A 124 14.92 -1.63 -0.77
C LEU A 124 13.56 -2.10 -0.30
N VAL A 125 13.52 -3.29 0.32
CA VAL A 125 12.30 -3.81 0.93
C VAL A 125 12.21 -3.29 2.36
N PRO A 126 11.05 -2.75 2.79
CA PRO A 126 10.91 -2.25 4.16
C PRO A 126 11.14 -3.34 5.21
N ALA A 127 11.60 -2.92 6.40
CA ALA A 127 11.95 -3.85 7.48
C ALA A 127 10.77 -4.66 8.01
N TRP A 128 9.52 -4.20 7.80
CA TRP A 128 8.35 -4.92 8.28
C TRP A 128 7.97 -6.12 7.41
N LEU A 129 8.70 -6.31 6.29
CA LEU A 129 8.53 -7.44 5.39
C LEU A 129 9.82 -8.24 5.29
N THR A 130 9.72 -9.56 5.23
CA THR A 130 10.83 -10.44 4.91
C THR A 130 10.53 -11.10 3.58
N VAL A 131 11.47 -11.09 2.64
CA VAL A 131 11.23 -11.58 1.30
C VAL A 131 12.35 -12.53 0.86
N ASN A 132 11.97 -13.59 0.14
CA ASN A 132 12.88 -14.43 -0.62
C ASN A 132 12.55 -14.24 -2.09
N GLN A 133 13.41 -13.50 -2.80
CA GLN A 133 13.17 -13.17 -4.20
C GLN A 133 13.33 -14.35 -5.14
N GLU A 134 14.09 -15.34 -4.75
CA GLU A 134 14.26 -16.55 -5.57
C GLU A 134 12.99 -17.39 -5.59
N SER A 135 12.40 -17.60 -4.43
CA SER A 135 11.17 -18.38 -4.31
C SER A 135 9.90 -17.54 -4.49
N LEU A 136 10.02 -16.22 -4.52
CA LEU A 136 8.89 -15.26 -4.59
C LEU A 136 7.89 -15.51 -3.46
N GLU A 137 8.44 -15.63 -2.26
CA GLU A 137 7.68 -15.78 -1.03
C GLU A 137 8.08 -14.67 -0.06
N ALA A 138 7.11 -14.19 0.70
CA ALA A 138 7.34 -13.14 1.68
C ALA A 138 6.51 -13.37 2.93
N THR A 139 6.92 -12.75 4.03
CA THR A 139 6.20 -12.80 5.29
C THR A 139 6.03 -11.38 5.80
N VAL A 140 4.83 -11.06 6.30
CA VAL A 140 4.58 -9.82 7.01
C VAL A 140 5.02 -10.04 8.45
N ASN A 141 6.15 -9.46 8.85
CA ASN A 141 6.69 -9.66 10.20
C ASN A 141 5.81 -9.00 11.25
N THR A 142 5.48 -7.73 11.01
CA THR A 142 4.55 -6.92 11.80
C THR A 142 3.87 -5.99 10.83
N LEU A 143 2.82 -5.28 11.26
CA LEU A 143 2.34 -4.16 10.48
C LEU A 143 3.32 -3.00 10.62
N PRO A 144 3.43 -2.13 9.61
CA PRO A 144 4.38 -1.02 9.69
C PRO A 144 3.95 0.00 10.72
N THR A 145 4.94 0.71 11.28
CA THR A 145 4.68 1.93 12.05
C THR A 145 4.62 3.11 11.07
N ARG A 146 4.05 4.23 11.51
CA ARG A 146 4.01 5.43 10.64
C ARG A 146 5.41 5.83 10.18
N GLU A 147 6.41 5.71 11.04
CA GLU A 147 7.79 6.07 10.73
C GLU A 147 8.39 5.22 9.61
N GLN A 148 7.94 3.98 9.48
CA GLN A 148 8.41 3.07 8.43
C GLN A 148 7.74 3.32 7.08
N ILE A 149 6.74 4.20 7.04
CA ILE A 149 6.00 4.54 5.81
C ILE A 149 6.62 5.84 5.25
N ASP A 150 7.35 5.71 4.16
CA ASP A 150 8.11 6.81 3.55
C ASP A 150 7.29 7.67 2.58
N VAL A 151 5.99 7.69 2.74
CA VAL A 151 5.08 8.47 1.89
C VAL A 151 5.04 9.91 2.38
N PRO A 152 5.28 10.91 1.51
CA PRO A 152 5.36 12.32 1.90
C PRO A 152 3.97 12.95 2.06
N VAL A 153 3.21 12.47 3.01
CA VAL A 153 1.84 12.93 3.30
C VAL A 153 1.76 13.35 4.75
N ASP A 154 1.16 14.52 5.00
CA ASP A 154 0.84 14.96 6.35
C ASP A 154 -0.56 14.50 6.69
N GLU A 155 -0.66 13.37 7.38
CA GLU A 155 -1.95 12.77 7.73
C GLU A 155 -2.75 13.62 8.70
N MET A 156 -2.11 14.47 9.49
CA MET A 156 -2.83 15.37 10.41
C MET A 156 -3.73 16.35 9.66
N LEU A 157 -3.27 16.82 8.48
CA LEU A 157 -4.08 17.69 7.65
C LEU A 157 -5.32 16.96 7.11
N ILE A 158 -5.19 15.68 6.84
CA ILE A 158 -6.34 14.86 6.40
C ILE A 158 -7.35 14.72 7.54
N VAL A 159 -6.85 14.46 8.75
CA VAL A 159 -7.71 14.36 9.95
C VAL A 159 -8.46 15.67 10.16
N GLU A 160 -7.76 16.80 10.07
CA GLU A 160 -8.39 18.12 10.21
C GLU A 160 -9.47 18.35 9.18
N LEU A 161 -9.26 17.92 7.94
CA LEU A 161 -10.26 18.06 6.87
C LEU A 161 -11.55 17.32 7.22
N TYR A 162 -11.43 16.07 7.67
CA TYR A 162 -12.59 15.25 8.00
C TYR A 162 -13.28 15.65 9.32
N SER A 163 -12.58 16.38 10.16
CA SER A 163 -13.13 16.83 11.46
C SER A 163 -13.99 18.07 11.37
N LYS A 164 -14.09 18.66 10.21
CA LYS A 164 -14.89 19.88 9.99
C LYS A 164 -16.37 19.57 9.79
#